data_41a5827319c562bb9c951b749bdbbab5
#
_entry.id   41a5827319c562bb9c951b749bdbbab5
#
_cell.length_a   1.000
_cell.length_b   1.000
_cell.length_c   1.000
_cell.angle_alpha   90.00
_cell.angle_beta   90.00
_cell.angle_gamma   90.00
#
_symmetry.space_group_name_H-M   'P 1'
#
loop_
_entity.id
_entity.type
_entity.pdbx_description
1 polymer ?
#
loop_
_entity_poly.entity_id
_entity_poly.type
_entity_poly.pdbx_seq_one_letter_code
_entity_poly.pdbx_strand_id
1 'polypeptide(L)'
;MRELFQALSLLESRLLESHGISLNEAVVLCSVGTETVTASTIVSRTGMTPSHASKVIRMAEEKGMLERTPGTKDKRQMYFVLTGKAKACLAGIREQGVEIPEMLAPLFREHQV
;
A
#
# COMPACT_ATOMS: atom_id res chain seq x y z
N MET A 1 -16.92 -16.36 4.82
CA MET A 1 -16.92 -14.89 4.66
C MET A 1 -16.62 -14.16 5.97
N ARG A 2 -17.30 -14.58 7.06
CA ARG A 2 -17.04 -14.00 8.38
C ARG A 2 -15.55 -14.13 8.80
N GLU A 3 -15.00 -15.30 8.60
CA GLU A 3 -13.61 -15.60 8.98
C GLU A 3 -12.61 -14.74 8.22
N LEU A 4 -12.86 -14.52 6.93
CA LEU A 4 -12.02 -13.67 6.11
C LEU A 4 -12.08 -12.22 6.59
N PHE A 5 -13.28 -11.73 6.87
CA PHE A 5 -13.47 -10.37 7.37
C PHE A 5 -12.75 -10.18 8.71
N GLN A 6 -12.86 -11.14 9.62
CA GLN A 6 -12.18 -11.08 10.91
C GLN A 6 -10.67 -11.08 10.75
N ALA A 7 -10.14 -11.90 9.83
CA ALA A 7 -8.71 -11.98 9.57
C ALA A 7 -8.18 -10.66 9.01
N LEU A 8 -8.90 -10.04 8.08
CA LEU A 8 -8.52 -8.74 7.51
C LEU A 8 -8.55 -7.65 8.57
N SER A 9 -9.59 -7.64 9.42
CA SER A 9 -9.71 -6.65 10.49
C SER A 9 -8.58 -6.77 11.51
N LEU A 10 -8.20 -7.98 11.84
CA LEU A 10 -7.11 -8.23 12.78
C LEU A 10 -5.77 -7.76 12.18
N LEU A 11 -5.52 -8.07 10.93
CA LEU A 11 -4.31 -7.62 10.24
C LEU A 11 -4.24 -6.10 10.20
N GLU A 12 -5.35 -5.43 9.88
CA GLU A 12 -5.40 -3.97 9.85
C GLU A 12 -5.09 -3.38 11.22
N SER A 13 -5.67 -3.93 12.29
CA SER A 13 -5.39 -3.46 13.65
C SER A 13 -3.91 -3.57 13.99
N ARG A 14 -3.29 -4.67 13.62
CA ARG A 14 -1.86 -4.90 13.87
C ARG A 14 -0.98 -3.93 13.09
N LEU A 15 -1.34 -3.65 11.84
CA LEU A 15 -0.61 -2.68 11.02
C LEU A 15 -0.70 -1.28 11.61
N LEU A 16 -1.90 -0.86 12.02
CA LEU A 16 -2.10 0.46 12.61
C LEU A 16 -1.32 0.62 13.92
N GLU A 17 -1.35 -0.39 14.78
CA GLU A 17 -0.65 -0.34 16.06
C GLU A 17 0.87 -0.35 15.90
N SER A 18 1.37 -1.18 15.00
CA SER A 18 2.82 -1.39 14.85
C SER A 18 3.48 -0.38 13.91
N HIS A 19 2.79 0.03 12.85
CA HIS A 19 3.39 0.82 11.78
C HIS A 19 2.63 2.09 11.40
N GLY A 20 1.45 2.30 11.98
CA GLY A 20 0.69 3.54 11.77
C GLY A 20 0.01 3.65 10.41
N ILE A 21 -0.12 2.57 9.67
CA ILE A 21 -0.78 2.57 8.36
C ILE A 21 -1.94 1.58 8.34
N SER A 22 -2.93 1.88 7.50
CA SER A 22 -4.06 0.98 7.29
C SER A 22 -3.68 -0.12 6.30
N LEU A 23 -4.50 -1.17 6.24
CA LEU A 23 -4.30 -2.25 5.28
C LEU A 23 -4.36 -1.72 3.84
N ASN A 24 -5.32 -0.84 3.54
CA ASN A 24 -5.44 -0.25 2.21
C ASN A 24 -4.20 0.55 1.83
N GLU A 25 -3.67 1.31 2.77
CA GLU A 25 -2.43 2.05 2.55
C GLU A 25 -1.25 1.10 2.29
N ALA A 26 -1.14 0.04 3.06
CA ALA A 26 -0.09 -0.96 2.85
C ALA A 26 -0.18 -1.58 1.46
N VAL A 27 -1.39 -1.90 1.02
CA VAL A 27 -1.62 -2.48 -0.32
C VAL A 27 -1.18 -1.51 -1.41
N VAL A 28 -1.54 -0.24 -1.28
CA VAL A 28 -1.13 0.79 -2.25
C VAL A 28 0.39 0.94 -2.28
N LEU A 29 1.03 1.04 -1.11
CA LEU A 29 2.47 1.19 -1.03
C LEU A 29 3.20 -0.01 -1.66
N CYS A 30 2.73 -1.21 -1.39
CA CYS A 30 3.30 -2.42 -1.98
C CYS A 30 3.13 -2.43 -3.50
N SER A 31 2.02 -1.91 -4.02
CA SER A 31 1.78 -1.86 -5.46
C SER A 31 2.73 -0.91 -6.19
N VAL A 32 3.20 0.12 -5.50
CA VAL A 32 4.18 1.07 -6.06
C VAL A 32 5.58 0.46 -6.06
N GLY A 33 5.99 -0.12 -4.94
CA GLY A 33 7.30 -0.75 -4.83
C GLY A 33 8.45 0.21 -5.08
N THR A 34 9.40 -0.19 -5.92
CA THR A 34 10.57 0.62 -6.25
C THR A 34 10.38 1.42 -7.54
N GLU A 35 9.19 1.38 -8.12
CA GLU A 35 8.90 2.03 -9.39
C GLU A 35 8.29 3.41 -9.22
N THR A 36 8.20 4.14 -10.31
CA THR A 36 7.45 5.39 -10.41
C THR A 36 6.23 5.08 -11.25
N VAL A 37 5.05 5.17 -10.67
CA VAL A 37 3.81 4.68 -11.29
C VAL A 37 2.71 5.72 -11.31
N THR A 38 1.75 5.54 -12.21
CA THR A 38 0.56 6.38 -12.30
C THR A 38 -0.54 5.85 -11.38
N ALA A 39 -1.56 6.68 -11.14
CA ALA A 39 -2.74 6.25 -10.39
C ALA A 39 -3.44 5.08 -11.10
N SER A 40 -3.48 5.09 -12.44
CA SER A 40 -4.06 3.99 -13.21
C SER A 40 -3.34 2.67 -12.95
N THR A 41 -2.02 2.71 -12.83
CA THR A 41 -1.22 1.52 -12.52
C THR A 41 -1.56 1.00 -11.13
N ILE A 42 -1.71 1.90 -10.16
CA ILE A 42 -2.10 1.52 -8.79
C ILE A 42 -3.47 0.85 -8.80
N VAL A 43 -4.44 1.43 -9.50
CA VAL A 43 -5.79 0.86 -9.65
C VAL A 43 -5.72 -0.55 -10.23
N SER A 44 -4.95 -0.71 -11.31
CA SER A 44 -4.80 -1.99 -11.99
C SER A 44 -4.18 -3.06 -11.08
N ARG A 45 -3.16 -2.68 -10.32
CA ARG A 45 -2.45 -3.63 -9.43
C ARG A 45 -3.20 -3.98 -8.16
N THR A 46 -3.97 -3.03 -7.63
CA THR A 46 -4.68 -3.25 -6.36
C THR A 46 -6.09 -3.79 -6.53
N GLY A 47 -6.70 -3.57 -7.69
CA GLY A 47 -8.10 -3.92 -7.90
C GLY A 47 -9.08 -2.96 -7.25
N MET A 48 -8.61 -1.85 -6.69
CA MET A 48 -9.48 -0.82 -6.12
C MET A 48 -10.21 -0.06 -7.22
N THR A 49 -11.38 0.51 -6.87
CA THR A 49 -12.01 1.45 -7.79
C THR A 49 -11.16 2.71 -7.88
N PRO A 50 -11.24 3.46 -8.99
CA PRO A 50 -10.48 4.73 -9.10
C PRO A 50 -10.76 5.71 -7.98
N SER A 51 -12.02 5.84 -7.55
CA SER A 51 -12.39 6.73 -6.44
C SER A 51 -11.74 6.31 -5.13
N HIS A 52 -11.77 5.02 -4.83
CA HIS A 52 -11.19 4.47 -3.61
C HIS A 52 -9.67 4.62 -3.62
N ALA A 53 -9.04 4.28 -4.75
CA ALA A 53 -7.61 4.42 -4.90
C ALA A 53 -7.15 5.86 -4.71
N SER A 54 -7.86 6.83 -5.31
CA SER A 54 -7.54 8.25 -5.15
C SER A 54 -7.58 8.68 -3.69
N LYS A 55 -8.57 8.21 -2.95
CA LYS A 55 -8.71 8.52 -1.53
C LYS A 55 -7.55 7.95 -0.72
N VAL A 56 -7.21 6.68 -0.96
CA VAL A 56 -6.12 6.01 -0.23
C VAL A 56 -4.77 6.63 -0.58
N ILE A 57 -4.55 6.96 -1.85
CA ILE A 57 -3.34 7.64 -2.30
C ILE A 57 -3.17 8.97 -1.56
N ARG A 58 -4.25 9.74 -1.46
CA ARG A 58 -4.21 11.03 -0.75
C ARG A 58 -3.85 10.82 0.72
N MET A 59 -4.44 9.82 1.37
CA MET A 59 -4.13 9.52 2.76
C MET A 59 -2.67 9.14 2.94
N ALA A 60 -2.12 8.36 2.02
CA ALA A 60 -0.72 7.97 2.04
C ALA A 60 0.20 9.18 1.82
N GLU A 61 -0.19 10.10 0.92
CA GLU A 61 0.54 11.35 0.71
C GLU A 61 0.57 12.20 1.98
N GLU A 62 -0.58 12.32 2.65
CA GLU A 62 -0.70 13.09 3.89
C GLU A 62 0.18 12.54 5.01
N LYS A 63 0.39 11.24 5.03
CA LYS A 63 1.28 10.58 5.99
C LYS A 63 2.75 10.65 5.59
N GLY A 64 3.06 11.25 4.43
CA GLY A 64 4.42 11.33 3.93
C GLY A 64 4.97 10.02 3.40
N MET A 65 4.10 9.11 2.98
CA MET A 65 4.48 7.80 2.45
C MET A 65 4.59 7.78 0.93
N LEU A 66 3.83 8.63 0.25
CA LEU A 66 3.89 8.77 -1.20
C LEU A 66 4.25 10.19 -1.56
N GLU A 67 5.01 10.34 -2.63
CA GLU A 67 5.38 11.62 -3.19
C GLU A 67 4.88 11.70 -4.62
N ARG A 68 4.27 12.81 -4.96
CA ARG A 68 3.71 13.07 -6.28
C ARG A 68 4.73 13.81 -7.13
N THR A 69 4.90 13.37 -8.37
CA THR A 69 5.80 14.04 -9.30
C THR A 69 5.14 14.16 -10.67
N PRO A 70 5.28 15.31 -11.37
CA PRO A 70 4.69 15.44 -12.69
C PRO A 70 5.44 14.59 -13.72
N GLY A 71 4.71 14.13 -14.73
CA GLY A 71 5.30 13.36 -15.80
C GLY A 71 6.24 14.20 -16.65
N THR A 72 7.27 13.56 -17.17
CA THR A 72 8.27 14.25 -18.03
C THR A 72 7.77 14.46 -19.45
N LYS A 73 6.99 13.53 -19.97
CA LYS A 73 6.44 13.60 -21.32
C LYS A 73 5.07 14.25 -21.39
N ASP A 74 4.24 14.02 -20.36
CA ASP A 74 2.92 14.61 -20.26
C ASP A 74 2.79 15.22 -18.87
N LYS A 75 2.85 16.55 -18.81
CA LYS A 75 2.78 17.28 -17.55
C LYS A 75 1.42 17.17 -16.85
N ARG A 76 0.40 16.69 -17.56
CA ARG A 76 -0.93 16.47 -16.97
C ARG A 76 -0.97 15.19 -16.17
N GLN A 77 -0.09 14.26 -16.49
CA GLN A 77 -0.08 12.97 -15.83
C GLN A 77 0.80 13.02 -14.59
N MET A 78 0.23 12.60 -13.47
CA MET A 78 0.96 12.54 -12.22
C MET A 78 1.48 11.14 -11.95
N TYR A 79 2.69 11.09 -11.45
CA TYR A 79 3.33 9.85 -11.06
C TYR A 79 3.53 9.84 -9.55
N PHE A 80 3.60 8.66 -8.99
CA PHE A 80 3.76 8.44 -7.55
C PHE A 80 4.96 7.55 -7.30
N VAL A 81 5.70 7.88 -6.25
CA VAL A 81 6.90 7.13 -5.83
C VAL A 81 6.89 7.03 -4.31
N LEU A 82 7.41 5.93 -3.77
CA LEU A 82 7.54 5.78 -2.33
C LEU A 82 8.59 6.74 -1.78
N THR A 83 8.28 7.34 -0.64
CA THR A 83 9.25 8.15 0.10
C THR A 83 10.20 7.24 0.87
N GLY A 84 11.30 7.80 1.38
CA GLY A 84 12.20 7.07 2.27
C GLY A 84 11.48 6.55 3.50
N LYS A 85 10.53 7.33 4.02
CA LYS A 85 9.70 6.93 5.16
C LYS A 85 8.87 5.68 4.84
N ALA A 86 8.28 5.64 3.64
CA ALA A 86 7.49 4.48 3.21
C ALA A 86 8.36 3.24 3.05
N LYS A 87 9.53 3.40 2.45
CA LYS A 87 10.48 2.28 2.27
C LYS A 87 10.92 1.72 3.61
N ALA A 88 11.22 2.59 4.58
CA ALA A 88 11.59 2.18 5.92
C ALA A 88 10.44 1.46 6.62
N CYS A 89 9.21 1.96 6.46
CA CYS A 89 8.02 1.34 7.03
C CYS A 89 7.82 -0.07 6.49
N LEU A 90 7.90 -0.25 5.18
CA LEU A 90 7.74 -1.57 4.55
C LEU A 90 8.85 -2.53 4.95
N ALA A 91 10.08 -2.03 5.05
CA ALA A 91 11.21 -2.84 5.52
C ALA A 91 10.99 -3.29 6.96
N GLY A 92 10.48 -2.39 7.82
CA GLY A 92 10.13 -2.71 9.21
C GLY A 92 9.07 -3.79 9.30
N ILE A 93 8.06 -3.74 8.44
CA ILE A 93 7.02 -4.77 8.40
C ILE A 93 7.61 -6.13 8.04
N ARG A 94 8.55 -6.17 7.09
CA ARG A 94 9.22 -7.42 6.70
C ARG A 94 10.10 -7.99 7.80
N GLU A 95 10.87 -7.11 8.47
CA GLU A 95 11.85 -7.53 9.48
C GLU A 95 11.22 -7.91 10.80
N GLN A 96 10.35 -7.05 11.32
CA GLN A 96 9.70 -7.27 12.61
C GLN A 96 8.54 -8.22 12.51
N GLY A 97 7.98 -8.30 11.32
CA GLY A 97 6.80 -9.08 11.05
C GLY A 97 5.55 -8.46 11.68
N VAL A 98 4.47 -8.48 10.92
CA VAL A 98 3.14 -8.34 11.47
C VAL A 98 2.59 -9.75 11.39
N GLU A 99 2.09 -10.27 12.49
CA GLU A 99 1.52 -11.60 12.47
C GLU A 99 0.37 -11.63 11.47
N ILE A 100 0.59 -12.32 10.35
CA ILE A 100 -0.39 -12.42 9.30
C ILE A 100 -1.28 -13.62 9.58
N PRO A 101 -2.63 -13.44 9.65
CA PRO A 101 -3.52 -14.57 9.80
C PRO A 101 -3.24 -15.61 8.71
N GLU A 102 -3.21 -16.86 9.09
CA GLU A 102 -2.86 -17.97 8.20
C GLU A 102 -3.65 -17.94 6.89
N MET A 103 -4.93 -17.61 6.97
CA MET A 103 -5.82 -17.50 5.82
C MET A 103 -5.33 -16.51 4.77
N LEU A 104 -4.61 -15.47 5.19
CA LEU A 104 -4.13 -14.42 4.31
C LEU A 104 -2.69 -14.61 3.86
N ALA A 105 -1.97 -15.55 4.43
CA ALA A 105 -0.56 -15.76 4.14
C ALA A 105 -0.25 -15.94 2.64
N PRO A 106 -1.03 -16.70 1.87
CA PRO A 106 -0.76 -16.88 0.44
C PRO A 106 -0.79 -15.57 -0.35
N LEU A 107 -1.65 -14.62 0.04
CA LEU A 107 -1.76 -13.33 -0.64
C LEU A 107 -0.47 -12.51 -0.51
N PHE A 108 0.17 -12.58 0.63
CA PHE A 108 1.40 -11.83 0.88
C PHE A 108 2.63 -12.50 0.28
N ARG A 109 2.63 -13.81 0.18
CA ARG A 109 3.74 -14.53 -0.45
C ARG A 109 3.89 -14.19 -1.93
N GLU A 110 2.78 -13.99 -2.63
CA GLU A 110 2.78 -13.63 -4.04
C GLU A 110 3.43 -12.28 -4.29
N HIS A 111 3.41 -11.40 -3.31
CA HIS A 111 3.95 -10.05 -3.42
C HIS A 111 5.40 -9.93 -2.94
N GLN A 112 6.01 -11.02 -2.53
CA GLN A 112 7.38 -11.04 -2.02
C GLN A 112 8.43 -11.43 -3.05
N VAL A 113 8.01 -11.63 -4.26
CA VAL A 113 8.92 -12.05 -5.34
C VAL A 113 9.71 -10.85 -5.89
#